data_658f3504e05af3095c2139758a9cd552
#
_entry.id   658f3504e05af3095c2139758a9cd552
#
_cell.length_a   1.000
_cell.length_b   1.000
_cell.length_c   1.000
_cell.angle_alpha   90.00
_cell.angle_beta   90.00
_cell.angle_gamma   90.00
#
_symmetry.space_group_name_H-M   'P 1'
#
loop_
_entity.id
_entity.type
_entity.pdbx_description
1 polymer ?
#
loop_
_entity_poly.entity_id
_entity_poly.type
_entity_poly.pdbx_seq_one_letter_code
_entity_poly.pdbx_strand_id
1 'polypeptide(L)'
;MCKEDYSELGCDGSVGLKENYMDFGEEGGKHFFQVNNGAWWVNSWRTIVYGDTIITTLYYSDSTSNFPIKEKWFSIDIFDGGLTISIDENKEKSLRELFVGLQSGNCFDGILIEQLK
;
A
#
# COMPACT_ATOMS: atom_id res chain seq x y z
N MET A 1 -5.96 17.93 -20.25
CA MET A 1 -6.30 17.88 -19.60
C MET A 1 -6.86 16.98 -19.21
N CYS A 2 -6.76 16.38 -18.90
CA CYS A 2 -7.37 15.51 -18.73
C CYS A 2 -7.28 14.89 -17.45
N LYS A 3 -6.28 14.94 -16.68
CA LYS A 3 -6.29 14.28 -15.49
C LYS A 3 -7.24 14.85 -14.58
N GLU A 4 -7.48 16.02 -14.75
CA GLU A 4 -8.47 16.60 -13.95
C GLU A 4 -9.76 15.96 -14.19
N ASP A 5 -9.85 15.16 -15.18
CA ASP A 5 -11.10 14.55 -15.44
C ASP A 5 -11.53 13.60 -14.38
N TYR A 6 -10.60 13.01 -13.66
CA TYR A 6 -11.00 12.10 -12.60
C TYR A 6 -11.73 12.82 -11.49
N SER A 7 -11.30 14.03 -11.18
CA SER A 7 -12.03 14.80 -10.19
C SER A 7 -13.41 15.13 -10.70
N GLU A 8 -13.53 15.43 -11.96
CA GLU A 8 -14.83 15.74 -12.51
C GLU A 8 -15.75 14.54 -12.49
N LEU A 9 -15.18 13.35 -12.50
CA LEU A 9 -15.97 12.13 -12.50
C LEU A 9 -16.35 11.68 -11.10
N GLY A 10 -16.05 12.44 -10.08
CA GLY A 10 -16.53 12.11 -8.77
C GLY A 10 -15.56 12.26 -7.63
N CYS A 11 -14.30 12.48 -7.91
CA CYS A 11 -13.34 12.65 -6.83
C CYS A 11 -13.26 14.13 -6.48
N ASP A 12 -13.93 14.50 -5.38
CA ASP A 12 -13.97 15.89 -4.98
C ASP A 12 -12.89 16.26 -4.01
N GLY A 13 -11.89 15.52 -3.88
CA GLY A 13 -10.84 15.83 -2.93
C GLY A 13 -9.76 14.82 -3.12
N SER A 14 -9.39 14.13 -2.06
CA SER A 14 -8.37 13.11 -2.14
C SER A 14 -8.68 12.02 -1.14
N VAL A 15 -7.90 10.95 -1.17
CA VAL A 15 -7.98 9.94 -0.13
C VAL A 15 -7.49 10.53 1.18
N GLY A 16 -6.65 11.56 1.13
CA GLY A 16 -6.15 12.18 2.35
C GLY A 16 -4.85 11.56 2.85
N LEU A 17 -4.16 10.85 1.99
CA LEU A 17 -2.91 10.20 2.35
C LEU A 17 -1.81 11.25 2.49
N LYS A 18 -1.09 11.21 3.60
CA LYS A 18 -0.05 12.19 3.90
C LYS A 18 1.28 11.82 3.27
N GLU A 19 1.58 10.54 3.21
CA GLU A 19 2.84 10.05 2.64
C GLU A 19 2.51 8.89 1.72
N ASN A 20 3.22 8.78 0.61
CA ASN A 20 2.94 7.72 -0.36
C ASN A 20 4.16 6.88 -0.71
N TYR A 21 5.24 7.01 0.04
CA TYR A 21 6.46 6.26 -0.27
C TYR A 21 7.27 6.04 1.00
N MET A 22 7.87 4.87 1.09
CA MET A 22 8.81 4.56 2.17
C MET A 22 9.74 3.47 1.69
N ASP A 23 11.02 3.56 2.04
CA ASP A 23 11.93 2.46 1.77
C ASP A 23 12.46 1.91 3.08
N PHE A 24 12.82 0.65 3.07
CA PHE A 24 13.33 -0.05 4.24
C PHE A 24 14.63 -0.72 3.87
N GLY A 25 15.54 -0.84 4.82
CA GLY A 25 16.73 -1.65 4.63
C GLY A 25 16.40 -3.13 4.76
N GLU A 26 17.42 -3.96 4.66
CA GLU A 26 17.20 -5.40 4.72
C GLU A 26 16.64 -5.85 6.05
N GLU A 27 16.85 -5.10 7.12
CA GLU A 27 16.35 -5.48 8.44
C GLU A 27 14.83 -5.35 8.56
N GLY A 28 14.19 -4.61 7.65
CA GLY A 28 12.77 -4.40 7.74
C GLY A 28 12.39 -3.32 8.73
N GLY A 29 11.15 -3.33 9.16
CA GLY A 29 10.63 -2.35 10.10
C GLY A 29 9.15 -2.13 9.90
N LYS A 30 8.63 -1.04 10.45
CA LYS A 30 7.24 -0.70 10.24
C LYS A 30 7.07 0.81 10.21
N HIS A 31 6.00 1.26 9.55
CA HIS A 31 5.73 2.67 9.42
C HIS A 31 4.23 2.90 9.37
N PHE A 32 3.78 3.96 10.06
CA PHE A 32 2.37 4.34 10.07
C PHE A 32 2.16 5.42 9.01
N PHE A 33 1.16 5.19 8.15
CA PHE A 33 0.79 6.14 7.11
C PHE A 33 -0.53 6.79 7.48
N GLN A 34 -0.51 8.07 7.74
CA GLN A 34 -1.70 8.81 8.17
C GLN A 34 -2.61 9.08 6.97
N VAL A 35 -3.90 8.88 7.17
CA VAL A 35 -4.92 9.15 6.16
C VAL A 35 -5.95 10.09 6.79
N ASN A 36 -6.01 11.32 6.27
CA ASN A 36 -6.89 12.35 6.82
C ASN A 36 -8.24 12.35 6.14
N ASN A 37 -8.92 11.21 6.17
CA ASN A 37 -10.24 11.08 5.58
C ASN A 37 -10.95 9.99 6.36
N GLY A 38 -12.16 10.24 6.79
CA GLY A 38 -12.88 9.28 7.61
C GLY A 38 -13.46 8.10 6.84
N ALA A 39 -13.52 8.18 5.52
CA ALA A 39 -14.17 7.15 4.73
C ALA A 39 -13.23 6.66 3.63
N TRP A 40 -12.32 5.79 4.01
CA TRP A 40 -11.35 5.23 3.07
C TRP A 40 -11.16 3.75 3.37
N TRP A 41 -10.61 3.04 2.38
CA TRP A 41 -10.30 1.62 2.57
C TRP A 41 -9.15 1.21 1.66
N VAL A 42 -8.55 0.05 1.99
CA VAL A 42 -7.52 -0.55 1.14
C VAL A 42 -8.24 -1.37 0.08
N ASN A 43 -7.99 -1.07 -1.19
CA ASN A 43 -8.67 -1.79 -2.26
C ASN A 43 -7.82 -2.87 -2.90
N SER A 44 -6.51 -2.80 -2.77
CA SER A 44 -5.64 -3.81 -3.40
C SER A 44 -4.24 -3.70 -2.83
N TRP A 45 -3.43 -4.73 -3.06
CA TRP A 45 -2.00 -4.63 -2.80
C TRP A 45 -1.30 -5.54 -3.80
N ARG A 46 -0.11 -5.10 -4.21
CA ARG A 46 0.67 -5.80 -5.22
C ARG A 46 2.11 -5.90 -4.75
N THR A 47 2.71 -7.06 -4.93
CA THR A 47 4.11 -7.27 -4.59
C THR A 47 4.91 -7.56 -5.84
N ILE A 48 6.16 -7.10 -5.85
CA ILE A 48 7.11 -7.46 -6.88
C ILE A 48 8.39 -7.86 -6.17
N VAL A 49 8.88 -9.05 -6.47
CA VAL A 49 10.13 -9.54 -5.92
C VAL A 49 11.09 -9.71 -7.09
N TYR A 50 12.23 -9.04 -7.03
CA TYR A 50 13.22 -9.06 -8.09
C TYR A 50 14.30 -10.07 -7.71
N GLY A 51 14.47 -11.09 -8.53
CA GLY A 51 15.47 -12.10 -8.33
C GLY A 51 15.87 -12.62 -9.69
N ASP A 52 16.22 -13.90 -9.77
CA ASP A 52 16.51 -14.51 -11.07
C ASP A 52 15.27 -14.43 -11.94
N THR A 53 14.11 -14.52 -11.33
CA THR A 53 12.83 -14.34 -12.01
C THR A 53 12.08 -13.26 -11.27
N ILE A 54 11.47 -12.33 -11.99
CA ILE A 54 10.66 -11.29 -11.39
C ILE A 54 9.27 -11.85 -11.14
N ILE A 55 8.85 -11.83 -9.87
CA ILE A 55 7.57 -12.37 -9.46
C ILE A 55 6.67 -11.23 -9.01
N THR A 56 5.53 -11.11 -9.69
CA THR A 56 4.55 -10.07 -9.37
C THR A 56 3.26 -10.76 -8.93
N THR A 57 2.71 -10.31 -7.81
CA THR A 57 1.45 -10.86 -7.30
C THR A 57 0.52 -9.71 -6.96
N LEU A 58 -0.73 -9.80 -7.38
CA LEU A 58 -1.72 -8.76 -7.14
C LEU A 58 -2.91 -9.36 -6.40
N TYR A 59 -3.32 -8.68 -5.35
CA TYR A 59 -4.48 -9.08 -4.56
C TYR A 59 -5.47 -7.93 -4.51
N TYR A 60 -6.76 -8.27 -4.49
CA TYR A 60 -7.82 -7.29 -4.32
C TYR A 60 -8.50 -7.52 -2.98
N SER A 61 -8.79 -6.42 -2.31
CA SER A 61 -9.56 -6.47 -1.07
C SER A 61 -11.04 -6.50 -1.41
N ASP A 62 -11.83 -7.19 -0.60
CA ASP A 62 -13.27 -7.21 -0.78
C ASP A 62 -13.92 -7.24 0.59
N SER A 63 -15.23 -7.43 0.62
CA SER A 63 -15.98 -7.37 1.87
C SER A 63 -15.63 -8.48 2.83
N THR A 64 -14.92 -9.51 2.36
CA THR A 64 -14.51 -10.61 3.22
C THR A 64 -13.07 -10.44 3.72
N SER A 65 -12.36 -9.41 3.27
CA SER A 65 -10.99 -9.20 3.69
C SER A 65 -10.96 -8.73 5.14
N ASN A 66 -10.15 -9.35 5.94
CA ASN A 66 -10.02 -9.01 7.35
C ASN A 66 -8.63 -8.48 7.62
N PHE A 67 -8.56 -7.34 8.27
CA PHE A 67 -7.28 -6.75 8.67
C PHE A 67 -7.05 -7.02 10.14
N PRO A 68 -5.80 -7.23 10.54
CA PRO A 68 -4.58 -7.09 9.74
C PRO A 68 -4.42 -8.20 8.72
N ILE A 69 -3.85 -7.84 7.59
CA ILE A 69 -3.46 -8.79 6.56
C ILE A 69 -2.00 -9.18 6.85
N LYS A 70 -1.73 -10.47 6.94
CA LYS A 70 -0.38 -10.94 7.16
C LYS A 70 0.03 -11.83 6.00
N GLU A 71 1.03 -11.40 5.25
CA GLU A 71 1.55 -12.15 4.13
C GLU A 71 2.96 -12.66 4.44
N LYS A 72 3.63 -13.19 3.42
CA LYS A 72 4.89 -13.84 3.66
C LYS A 72 5.94 -12.94 4.27
N TRP A 73 6.02 -11.68 3.82
CA TRP A 73 7.07 -10.80 4.28
C TRP A 73 6.57 -9.41 4.66
N PHE A 74 5.27 -9.22 4.71
CA PHE A 74 4.72 -7.93 5.12
C PHE A 74 3.38 -8.13 5.80
N SER A 75 2.95 -7.10 6.50
CA SER A 75 1.59 -7.06 7.04
C SER A 75 1.03 -5.66 6.89
N ILE A 76 -0.29 -5.58 6.79
CA ILE A 76 -1.01 -4.32 6.68
C ILE A 76 -2.06 -4.33 7.78
N ASP A 77 -2.02 -3.32 8.66
CA ASP A 77 -2.99 -3.20 9.74
C ASP A 77 -3.65 -1.82 9.62
N ILE A 78 -4.94 -1.77 9.83
CA ILE A 78 -5.71 -0.53 9.69
C ILE A 78 -6.09 -0.03 11.06
N PHE A 79 -5.83 1.25 11.29
CA PHE A 79 -6.19 1.91 12.54
C PHE A 79 -6.98 3.16 12.21
N ASP A 80 -7.62 3.72 13.22
CA ASP A 80 -8.26 5.01 13.05
C ASP A 80 -7.21 6.01 12.64
N GLY A 81 -7.45 6.67 11.54
CA GLY A 81 -6.54 7.69 11.06
C GLY A 81 -5.42 7.20 10.16
N GLY A 82 -5.37 5.91 9.83
CA GLY A 82 -4.34 5.46 8.91
C GLY A 82 -4.12 3.96 8.92
N LEU A 83 -2.94 3.57 8.44
CA LEU A 83 -2.57 2.17 8.40
C LEU A 83 -1.08 2.02 8.72
N THR A 84 -0.74 0.88 9.29
CA THR A 84 0.65 0.53 9.57
C THR A 84 1.05 -0.60 8.64
N ILE A 85 2.17 -0.42 7.96
CA ILE A 85 2.73 -1.45 7.11
C ILE A 85 4.01 -1.92 7.78
N SER A 86 4.10 -3.24 8.00
CA SER A 86 5.27 -3.85 8.62
C SER A 86 5.96 -4.71 7.57
N ILE A 87 7.28 -4.61 7.49
CA ILE A 87 8.07 -5.33 6.52
C ILE A 87 9.06 -6.21 7.28
N ASP A 88 9.08 -7.49 6.96
CA ASP A 88 9.97 -8.43 7.63
C ASP A 88 11.39 -8.30 7.10
N GLU A 89 12.33 -8.85 7.83
CA GLU A 89 13.73 -8.89 7.41
C GLU A 89 13.83 -9.57 6.05
N ASN A 90 14.66 -9.02 5.18
CA ASN A 90 14.85 -9.56 3.83
C ASN A 90 16.02 -10.53 3.82
N LYS A 91 15.74 -11.79 4.09
CA LYS A 91 16.78 -12.82 4.16
C LYS A 91 17.16 -13.37 2.79
N GLU A 92 16.36 -13.05 1.78
CA GLU A 92 16.57 -13.59 0.45
C GLU A 92 17.45 -12.71 -0.43
N LYS A 93 17.80 -11.53 0.06
CA LYS A 93 18.69 -10.62 -0.65
C LYS A 93 18.17 -10.21 -2.01
N SER A 94 16.86 -10.15 -2.16
CA SER A 94 16.22 -9.69 -3.38
C SER A 94 15.54 -8.37 -3.12
N LEU A 95 15.74 -7.40 -4.02
CA LEU A 95 14.97 -6.17 -3.95
C LEU A 95 13.50 -6.52 -4.10
N ARG A 96 12.65 -5.93 -3.29
CA ARG A 96 11.23 -6.22 -3.37
C ARG A 96 10.40 -4.96 -3.10
N GLU A 97 9.21 -4.95 -3.66
CA GLU A 97 8.32 -3.80 -3.58
C GLU A 97 6.92 -4.24 -3.17
N LEU A 98 6.25 -3.39 -2.43
CA LEU A 98 4.85 -3.57 -2.06
C LEU A 98 4.13 -2.28 -2.43
N PHE A 99 3.05 -2.39 -3.20
CA PHE A 99 2.21 -1.25 -3.50
C PHE A 99 0.85 -1.49 -2.88
N VAL A 100 0.39 -0.55 -2.05
CA VAL A 100 -0.90 -0.66 -1.38
C VAL A 100 -1.82 0.41 -1.95
N GLY A 101 -2.92 -0.01 -2.55
CA GLY A 101 -3.88 0.91 -3.14
C GLY A 101 -4.96 1.29 -2.15
N LEU A 102 -5.24 2.57 -2.05
CA LEU A 102 -6.26 3.11 -1.18
C LEU A 102 -7.35 3.77 -2.01
N GLN A 103 -8.54 3.79 -1.46
CA GLN A 103 -9.70 4.35 -2.15
C GLN A 103 -10.61 5.04 -1.16
N SER A 104 -11.20 6.16 -1.58
CA SER A 104 -12.25 6.83 -0.84
C SER A 104 -13.24 7.33 -1.88
N GLY A 105 -14.42 6.70 -1.92
CA GLY A 105 -15.37 7.00 -2.98
C GLY A 105 -14.76 6.75 -4.35
N ASN A 106 -14.69 7.75 -5.20
CA ASN A 106 -14.06 7.65 -6.51
C ASN A 106 -12.64 8.20 -6.53
N CYS A 107 -12.06 8.46 -5.38
CA CYS A 107 -10.69 8.92 -5.28
C CYS A 107 -9.77 7.75 -4.99
N PHE A 108 -8.63 7.71 -5.65
CA PHE A 108 -7.66 6.61 -5.51
C PHE A 108 -6.29 7.19 -5.20
N ASP A 109 -5.53 6.46 -4.41
CA ASP A 109 -4.15 6.81 -4.11
C ASP A 109 -3.40 5.53 -3.80
N GLY A 110 -2.13 5.61 -3.54
CA GLY A 110 -1.36 4.42 -3.25
C GLY A 110 -0.07 4.72 -2.51
N ILE A 111 0.44 3.70 -1.85
CA ILE A 111 1.68 3.77 -1.10
C ILE A 111 2.64 2.78 -1.75
N LEU A 112 3.84 3.25 -2.09
CA LEU A 112 4.88 2.38 -2.59
C LEU A 112 5.90 2.15 -1.48
N ILE A 113 6.15 0.89 -1.20
CA ILE A 113 7.17 0.46 -0.25
C ILE A 113 8.24 -0.28 -1.04
N GLU A 114 9.49 0.09 -0.81
CA GLU A 114 10.62 -0.64 -1.40
C GLU A 114 11.48 -1.17 -0.28
N GLN A 115 11.95 -2.39 -0.43
CA GLN A 115 12.89 -2.94 0.53
C GLN A 115 14.16 -3.35 -0.19
N LEU A 116 15.26 -2.79 0.27
CA LEU A 116 16.55 -3.04 -0.30
C LEU A 116 17.10 -4.39 0.18
N LYS A 117 17.99 -4.93 -0.59
CA LYS A 117 18.60 -6.20 -0.22
C LYS A 117 19.88 -5.98 0.57
#